data_a0f3dc8672d3992691d5916b11b49969
#
_entry.id   a0f3dc8672d3992691d5916b11b49969
#
_cell.length_a   1.000
_cell.length_b   1.000
_cell.length_c   1.000
_cell.angle_alpha   90.00
_cell.angle_beta   90.00
_cell.angle_gamma   90.00
#
_symmetry.space_group_name_H-M   'P 1'
#
loop_
_entity.id
_entity.type
_entity.pdbx_description
1 polymer ?
#
loop_
_entity_poly.entity_id
_entity_poly.type
_entity_poly.pdbx_seq_one_letter_code
_entity_poly.pdbx_strand_id
1 'polypeptide(L)'
;LHLSKGTTLLASDNIQDYPEFPSRIAGIEMTWPSAVINIMDAENAALTGEGFIDCRGKVFWDKYWAMREEYEKKNLRWIVDYDCKRVRGVLVSNSKHITLKDFTLVRTGFWACQILYSDHCSVSGLTINNNVGGHGPSTDGIDIDSSTNILVENCDVDCNDDNICIKAGRDADGLRVNRPTENVVVRNCIARKG
;
A
#
# COMPACT_ATOMS: atom_id res chain seq x y z
N LEU A 1 5.36 -14.11 9.57
CA LEU A 1 6.30 -13.19 10.21
C LEU A 1 5.66 -12.55 11.43
N HIS A 2 6.38 -12.53 12.57
CA HIS A 2 5.95 -11.85 13.78
C HIS A 2 6.99 -10.81 14.20
N LEU A 3 6.56 -9.58 14.38
CA LEU A 3 7.41 -8.46 14.83
C LEU A 3 7.09 -8.17 16.30
N SER A 4 7.89 -8.70 17.23
CA SER A 4 7.70 -8.46 18.65
C SER A 4 7.81 -6.97 18.99
N LYS A 5 7.18 -6.55 20.09
CA LYS A 5 7.30 -5.20 20.61
C LYS A 5 8.76 -4.79 20.81
N GLY A 6 9.11 -3.60 20.34
CA GLY A 6 10.48 -3.09 20.35
C GLY A 6 11.34 -3.50 19.15
N THR A 7 10.84 -4.38 18.27
CA THR A 7 11.50 -4.68 17.00
C THR A 7 11.24 -3.57 15.99
N THR A 8 12.27 -3.11 15.30
CA THR A 8 12.15 -2.22 14.15
C THR A 8 12.71 -2.89 12.92
N LEU A 9 11.87 -3.05 11.90
CA LEU A 9 12.30 -3.39 10.54
C LEU A 9 12.57 -2.09 9.79
N LEU A 10 13.80 -1.89 9.35
CA LEU A 10 14.21 -0.72 8.59
C LEU A 10 14.39 -1.11 7.12
N ALA A 11 13.58 -0.51 6.26
CA ALA A 11 13.62 -0.80 4.82
C ALA A 11 14.81 -0.11 4.12
N SER A 12 15.20 -0.61 2.96
CA SER A 12 16.17 0.08 2.11
C SER A 12 15.56 1.34 1.49
N ASP A 13 16.34 2.39 1.37
CA ASP A 13 16.00 3.61 0.64
C ASP A 13 16.52 3.60 -0.81
N ASN A 14 17.15 2.51 -1.23
CA ASN A 14 17.62 2.33 -2.59
C ASN A 14 16.60 1.52 -3.41
N ILE A 15 16.03 2.12 -4.45
CA ILE A 15 15.03 1.47 -5.33
C ILE A 15 15.56 0.20 -6.02
N GLN A 16 16.86 0.08 -6.21
CA GLN A 16 17.50 -1.09 -6.85
C GLN A 16 17.40 -2.36 -5.98
N ASP A 17 17.14 -2.22 -4.69
CA ASP A 17 16.98 -3.36 -3.79
C ASP A 17 15.56 -3.98 -3.88
N TYR A 18 14.69 -3.38 -4.69
CA TYR A 18 13.31 -3.81 -4.88
C TYR A 18 13.09 -4.33 -6.31
N PRO A 19 13.22 -5.64 -6.55
CA PRO A 19 13.00 -6.24 -7.86
C PRO A 19 11.61 -5.93 -8.38
N GLU A 20 11.51 -5.67 -9.67
CA GLU A 20 10.25 -5.37 -10.32
C GLU A 20 9.55 -6.64 -10.80
N PHE A 21 8.22 -6.67 -10.69
CA PHE A 21 7.37 -7.74 -11.17
C PHE A 21 6.00 -7.22 -11.63
N PRO A 22 5.22 -8.03 -12.37
CA PRO A 22 3.85 -7.67 -12.75
C PRO A 22 2.98 -7.43 -11.52
N SER A 23 2.33 -6.27 -11.47
CA SER A 23 1.48 -5.84 -10.36
C SER A 23 0.37 -4.94 -10.91
N ARG A 24 -0.43 -4.31 -10.04
CA ARG A 24 -1.45 -3.35 -10.43
C ARG A 24 -1.28 -2.06 -9.64
N ILE A 25 -1.23 -0.94 -10.35
CA ILE A 25 -1.05 0.39 -9.78
C ILE A 25 -2.17 1.30 -10.30
N ALA A 26 -2.86 1.96 -9.37
CA ALA A 26 -3.97 2.88 -9.68
C ALA A 26 -4.97 2.30 -10.71
N GLY A 27 -5.26 1.00 -10.59
CA GLY A 27 -6.22 0.28 -11.42
C GLY A 27 -5.68 -0.25 -12.75
N ILE A 28 -4.39 -0.12 -13.05
CA ILE A 28 -3.75 -0.57 -14.30
C ILE A 28 -2.68 -1.62 -13.98
N GLU A 29 -2.73 -2.76 -14.67
CA GLU A 29 -1.67 -3.79 -14.59
C GLU A 29 -0.39 -3.32 -15.28
N MET A 30 0.69 -3.34 -14.53
CA MET A 30 1.99 -2.88 -15.00
C MET A 30 3.13 -3.48 -14.16
N THR A 31 4.35 -3.36 -14.63
CA THR A 31 5.54 -3.76 -13.88
C THR A 31 5.90 -2.69 -12.85
N TRP A 32 6.04 -3.11 -11.58
CA TRP A 32 6.30 -2.20 -10.46
C TRP A 32 7.27 -2.80 -9.45
N PRO A 33 8.05 -1.98 -8.72
CA PRO A 33 8.93 -2.45 -7.64
C PRO A 33 8.17 -3.25 -6.58
N SER A 34 8.81 -4.25 -6.03
CA SER A 34 8.29 -4.99 -4.88
C SER A 34 7.98 -4.05 -3.71
N ALA A 35 7.08 -4.44 -2.85
CA ALA A 35 6.86 -3.77 -1.56
C ALA A 35 7.99 -4.11 -0.57
N VAL A 36 8.05 -3.41 0.55
CA VAL A 36 8.96 -3.76 1.66
C VAL A 36 8.66 -5.17 2.15
N ILE A 37 7.37 -5.52 2.27
CA ILE A 37 6.92 -6.88 2.58
C ILE A 37 5.94 -7.32 1.52
N ASN A 38 6.17 -8.52 0.96
CA ASN A 38 5.32 -9.12 -0.05
C ASN A 38 4.79 -10.47 0.46
N ILE A 39 3.47 -10.65 0.42
CA ILE A 39 2.76 -11.91 0.67
C ILE A 39 2.04 -12.24 -0.63
N MET A 40 2.61 -13.16 -1.40
CA MET A 40 2.14 -13.45 -2.75
C MET A 40 1.90 -14.94 -2.92
N ASP A 41 0.82 -15.28 -3.63
CA ASP A 41 0.45 -16.68 -3.91
C ASP A 41 0.45 -17.55 -2.65
N ALA A 42 0.00 -16.98 -1.52
CA ALA A 42 0.06 -17.57 -0.20
C ALA A 42 -1.33 -17.90 0.34
N GLU A 43 -1.39 -18.90 1.19
CA GLU A 43 -2.57 -19.25 1.95
C GLU A 43 -2.24 -19.44 3.43
N ASN A 44 -3.15 -18.98 4.32
CA ASN A 44 -2.99 -19.09 5.78
C ASN A 44 -1.69 -18.44 6.30
N ALA A 45 -1.33 -17.26 5.79
CA ALA A 45 -0.15 -16.54 6.21
C ALA A 45 -0.49 -15.29 7.02
N ALA A 46 0.47 -14.83 7.84
CA ALA A 46 0.26 -13.66 8.68
C ALA A 46 1.52 -12.80 8.84
N LEU A 47 1.28 -11.48 8.92
CA LEU A 47 2.22 -10.49 9.43
C LEU A 47 1.61 -9.88 10.69
N THR A 48 2.23 -10.09 11.86
CA THR A 48 1.65 -9.74 13.14
C THR A 48 2.65 -9.14 14.12
N GLY A 49 2.15 -8.59 15.21
CA GLY A 49 2.94 -8.18 16.37
C GLY A 49 3.07 -6.66 16.49
N GLU A 50 3.45 -6.19 17.69
CA GLU A 50 3.53 -4.77 18.06
C GLU A 50 4.86 -4.10 17.62
N GLY A 51 5.52 -4.65 16.60
CA GLY A 51 6.75 -4.11 16.03
C GLY A 51 6.50 -2.94 15.09
N PHE A 52 7.59 -2.37 14.64
CA PHE A 52 7.61 -1.15 13.84
C PHE A 52 8.26 -1.41 12.48
N ILE A 53 7.66 -0.92 11.42
CA ILE A 53 8.21 -0.99 10.06
C ILE A 53 8.40 0.44 9.55
N ASP A 54 9.65 0.85 9.40
CA ASP A 54 10.00 2.12 8.82
C ASP A 54 10.43 1.93 7.37
N CYS A 55 9.59 2.38 6.46
CA CYS A 55 9.81 2.20 5.02
C CYS A 55 10.78 3.23 4.42
N ARG A 56 11.26 4.21 5.20
CA ARG A 56 12.24 5.23 4.77
C ARG A 56 11.85 5.95 3.46
N GLY A 57 10.56 6.10 3.21
CA GLY A 57 10.00 6.54 1.94
C GLY A 57 10.34 7.96 1.48
N LYS A 58 10.96 8.77 2.36
CA LYS A 58 11.23 10.19 2.06
C LYS A 58 12.02 10.40 0.75
N VAL A 59 12.97 9.53 0.44
CA VAL A 59 13.76 9.66 -0.80
C VAL A 59 12.87 9.49 -2.04
N PHE A 60 11.84 8.64 -1.95
CA PHE A 60 10.87 8.44 -3.03
C PHE A 60 9.90 9.62 -3.12
N TRP A 61 9.55 10.25 -1.99
CA TRP A 61 8.72 11.46 -1.97
C TRP A 61 9.41 12.65 -2.64
N ASP A 62 10.67 12.89 -2.27
CA ASP A 62 11.46 13.99 -2.83
C ASP A 62 11.59 13.85 -4.36
N LYS A 63 11.82 12.62 -4.84
CA LYS A 63 11.84 12.32 -6.27
C LYS A 63 10.50 12.59 -6.95
N TYR A 64 9.40 12.16 -6.32
CA TYR A 64 8.07 12.38 -6.86
C TYR A 64 7.72 13.85 -6.96
N TRP A 65 7.96 14.64 -5.90
CA TRP A 65 7.62 16.06 -5.89
C TRP A 65 8.41 16.84 -6.95
N ALA A 66 9.68 16.54 -7.11
CA ALA A 66 10.50 17.13 -8.17
C ALA A 66 9.97 16.79 -9.58
N MET A 67 9.62 15.52 -9.80
CA MET A 67 9.06 15.07 -11.07
C MET A 67 7.67 15.67 -11.34
N ARG A 68 6.83 15.76 -10.30
CA ARG A 68 5.51 16.34 -10.40
C ARG A 68 5.56 17.81 -10.81
N GLU A 69 6.46 18.60 -10.25
CA GLU A 69 6.64 20.00 -10.64
C GLU A 69 6.93 20.16 -12.15
N GLU A 70 7.72 19.25 -12.71
CA GLU A 70 8.00 19.25 -14.16
C GLU A 70 6.80 18.76 -15.00
N TYR A 71 6.05 17.79 -14.49
CA TYR A 71 4.89 17.21 -15.19
C TYR A 71 3.70 18.16 -15.19
N GLU A 72 3.48 18.94 -14.13
CA GLU A 72 2.43 19.93 -14.05
C GLU A 72 2.61 21.03 -15.12
N LYS A 73 3.83 21.46 -15.38
CA LYS A 73 4.13 22.42 -16.47
C LYS A 73 3.74 21.91 -17.85
N LYS A 74 3.63 20.59 -18.01
CA LYS A 74 3.25 19.91 -19.27
C LYS A 74 1.79 19.44 -19.28
N ASN A 75 0.99 19.77 -18.26
CA ASN A 75 -0.37 19.26 -18.04
C ASN A 75 -0.45 17.73 -17.92
N LEU A 76 0.59 17.08 -17.39
CA LEU A 76 0.72 15.62 -17.22
C LEU A 76 0.69 15.21 -15.75
N ARG A 77 0.04 15.98 -14.88
CA ARG A 77 0.04 15.78 -13.43
C ARG A 77 -0.23 14.32 -13.01
N TRP A 78 -1.21 13.68 -13.62
CA TRP A 78 -1.61 12.32 -13.24
C TRP A 78 -0.68 11.22 -13.74
N ILE A 79 0.11 11.50 -14.76
CA ILE A 79 1.04 10.52 -15.36
C ILE A 79 2.22 10.27 -14.43
N VAL A 80 2.58 11.25 -13.59
CA VAL A 80 3.70 11.09 -12.64
C VAL A 80 3.50 9.90 -11.70
N ASP A 81 2.27 9.55 -11.34
CA ASP A 81 1.98 8.41 -10.47
C ASP A 81 2.34 7.07 -11.11
N TYR A 82 2.32 6.97 -12.43
CA TYR A 82 2.73 5.78 -13.18
C TYR A 82 4.21 5.78 -13.54
N ASP A 83 4.79 6.95 -13.81
CA ASP A 83 6.18 7.06 -14.25
C ASP A 83 7.18 7.11 -13.08
N CYS A 84 6.78 7.69 -11.95
CA CYS A 84 7.60 7.76 -10.75
C CYS A 84 7.46 6.48 -9.91
N LYS A 85 8.27 5.47 -10.21
CA LYS A 85 8.28 4.22 -9.44
C LYS A 85 8.70 4.47 -7.99
N ARG A 86 7.90 3.94 -7.07
CA ARG A 86 8.04 4.09 -5.61
C ARG A 86 7.69 2.77 -4.92
N VAL A 87 8.22 2.59 -3.71
CA VAL A 87 8.06 1.33 -2.95
C VAL A 87 6.83 1.39 -2.05
N ARG A 88 5.94 0.39 -2.16
CA ARG A 88 4.81 0.17 -1.24
C ARG A 88 5.30 -0.40 0.10
N GLY A 89 4.53 -0.23 1.16
CA GLY A 89 4.82 -0.83 2.46
C GLY A 89 4.60 -2.34 2.46
N VAL A 90 3.36 -2.78 2.40
CA VAL A 90 2.95 -4.19 2.38
C VAL A 90 2.10 -4.47 1.16
N LEU A 91 2.42 -5.53 0.44
CA LEU A 91 1.59 -6.06 -0.64
C LEU A 91 1.12 -7.48 -0.28
N VAL A 92 -0.19 -7.66 -0.25
CA VAL A 92 -0.83 -8.98 -0.28
C VAL A 92 -1.38 -9.16 -1.68
N SER A 93 -0.95 -10.17 -2.41
CA SER A 93 -1.38 -10.38 -3.79
C SER A 93 -1.69 -11.85 -4.04
N ASN A 94 -2.82 -12.09 -4.74
CA ASN A 94 -3.23 -13.42 -5.19
C ASN A 94 -3.22 -14.47 -4.05
N SER A 95 -3.69 -14.06 -2.87
CA SER A 95 -3.55 -14.81 -1.62
C SER A 95 -4.89 -15.02 -0.92
N LYS A 96 -4.96 -15.98 0.02
CA LYS A 96 -6.15 -16.28 0.80
C LYS A 96 -5.85 -16.43 2.28
N HIS A 97 -6.84 -16.09 3.12
CA HIS A 97 -6.75 -16.25 4.58
C HIS A 97 -5.51 -15.57 5.17
N ILE A 98 -5.27 -14.30 4.77
CA ILE A 98 -4.13 -13.52 5.22
C ILE A 98 -4.52 -12.62 6.38
N THR A 99 -3.67 -12.55 7.39
CA THR A 99 -3.84 -11.68 8.56
C THR A 99 -2.71 -10.66 8.64
N LEU A 100 -3.06 -9.37 8.63
CA LEU A 100 -2.16 -8.26 8.96
C LEU A 100 -2.61 -7.67 10.29
N LYS A 101 -1.75 -7.70 11.34
CA LYS A 101 -2.23 -7.37 12.67
C LYS A 101 -1.21 -6.68 13.58
N ASP A 102 -1.65 -5.60 14.25
CA ASP A 102 -1.04 -4.91 15.41
C ASP A 102 0.30 -4.20 15.17
N PHE A 103 0.88 -4.19 13.98
CA PHE A 103 2.13 -3.49 13.72
C PHE A 103 1.94 -2.01 13.35
N THR A 104 3.02 -1.25 13.51
CA THR A 104 3.08 0.14 13.08
C THR A 104 3.86 0.26 11.77
N LEU A 105 3.31 0.97 10.80
CA LEU A 105 3.91 1.21 9.49
C LEU A 105 4.08 2.71 9.27
N VAL A 106 5.29 3.15 8.94
CA VAL A 106 5.55 4.58 8.74
C VAL A 106 6.36 4.86 7.48
N ARG A 107 6.16 6.05 6.94
CA ARG A 107 6.95 6.62 5.83
C ARG A 107 7.04 5.70 4.64
N THR A 108 5.93 5.13 4.19
CA THR A 108 5.92 4.34 2.94
C THR A 108 6.25 5.21 1.74
N GLY A 109 6.95 4.67 0.78
CA GLY A 109 7.29 5.44 -0.43
C GLY A 109 6.11 5.67 -1.36
N PHE A 110 5.11 4.81 -1.25
CA PHE A 110 3.86 4.78 -1.98
C PHE A 110 2.78 4.20 -1.06
N TRP A 111 1.72 3.57 -1.54
CA TRP A 111 0.65 2.97 -0.75
C TRP A 111 1.18 2.14 0.44
N ALA A 112 0.59 2.30 1.60
CA ALA A 112 1.05 1.62 2.80
C ALA A 112 0.72 0.13 2.78
N CYS A 113 -0.54 -0.23 2.59
CA CYS A 113 -0.98 -1.62 2.48
C CYS A 113 -1.85 -1.78 1.24
N GLN A 114 -1.50 -2.70 0.34
CA GLN A 114 -2.36 -3.09 -0.77
C GLN A 114 -2.76 -4.55 -0.65
N ILE A 115 -4.07 -4.82 -0.72
CA ILE A 115 -4.64 -6.16 -0.82
C ILE A 115 -5.19 -6.31 -2.23
N LEU A 116 -4.46 -7.04 -3.07
CA LEU A 116 -4.70 -7.17 -4.50
C LEU A 116 -5.09 -8.62 -4.85
N TYR A 117 -6.19 -8.79 -5.58
CA TYR A 117 -6.62 -10.11 -6.08
C TYR A 117 -6.71 -11.20 -5.00
N SER A 118 -7.08 -10.84 -3.79
CA SER A 118 -7.03 -11.72 -2.63
C SER A 118 -8.41 -11.98 -2.04
N ASP A 119 -8.51 -13.00 -1.21
CA ASP A 119 -9.78 -13.44 -0.64
C ASP A 119 -9.62 -13.79 0.85
N HIS A 120 -10.66 -13.51 1.67
CA HIS A 120 -10.68 -13.78 3.11
C HIS A 120 -9.45 -13.22 3.85
N CYS A 121 -9.18 -11.92 3.69
CA CYS A 121 -8.08 -11.25 4.39
C CYS A 121 -8.60 -10.35 5.52
N SER A 122 -7.83 -10.25 6.58
CA SER A 122 -8.10 -9.35 7.71
C SER A 122 -6.95 -8.41 7.99
N VAL A 123 -7.28 -7.13 8.21
CA VAL A 123 -6.36 -6.07 8.62
C VAL A 123 -6.89 -5.51 9.92
N SER A 124 -6.18 -5.69 11.03
CA SER A 124 -6.66 -5.25 12.33
C SER A 124 -5.58 -4.63 13.20
N GLY A 125 -5.93 -3.55 13.92
CA GLY A 125 -5.03 -2.91 14.89
C GLY A 125 -3.80 -2.25 14.29
N LEU A 126 -3.76 -1.97 12.99
CA LEU A 126 -2.61 -1.28 12.39
C LEU A 126 -2.59 0.20 12.76
N THR A 127 -1.40 0.70 13.03
CA THR A 127 -1.11 2.14 13.03
C THR A 127 -0.31 2.48 11.77
N ILE A 128 -0.89 3.31 10.91
CA ILE A 128 -0.23 3.80 9.69
C ILE A 128 0.01 5.29 9.85
N ASN A 129 1.28 5.73 9.76
CA ASN A 129 1.63 7.14 9.81
C ASN A 129 2.63 7.49 8.71
N ASN A 130 2.12 7.99 7.61
CA ASN A 130 2.88 8.30 6.40
C ASN A 130 3.31 9.78 6.30
N ASN A 131 2.95 10.61 7.29
CA ASN A 131 3.31 12.03 7.28
C ASN A 131 4.48 12.37 8.22
N VAL A 132 5.17 11.38 8.77
CA VAL A 132 6.32 11.60 9.66
C VAL A 132 7.51 12.17 8.91
N GLY A 133 7.89 13.37 9.27
CA GLY A 133 9.09 14.05 8.70
C GLY A 133 8.91 14.53 7.27
N GLY A 134 7.67 14.69 6.81
CA GLY A 134 7.39 15.22 5.48
C GLY A 134 5.98 14.97 4.99
N HIS A 135 5.80 15.07 3.70
CA HIS A 135 4.53 14.99 2.99
C HIS A 135 4.63 13.89 1.92
N GLY A 136 4.20 12.70 2.28
CA GLY A 136 4.32 11.50 1.45
C GLY A 136 3.25 11.46 0.36
N PRO A 137 3.59 11.66 -0.93
CA PRO A 137 2.62 11.69 -2.02
C PRO A 137 2.06 10.31 -2.32
N SER A 138 0.74 10.22 -2.56
CA SER A 138 0.04 8.95 -2.88
C SER A 138 0.41 7.84 -1.88
N THR A 139 0.39 8.20 -0.59
CA THR A 139 0.70 7.26 0.50
C THR A 139 -0.58 6.77 1.14
N ASP A 140 -1.52 6.29 0.31
CA ASP A 140 -2.79 5.71 0.74
C ASP A 140 -2.56 4.71 1.88
N GLY A 141 -3.49 4.64 2.81
CA GLY A 141 -3.36 3.78 3.98
C GLY A 141 -3.60 2.31 3.66
N ILE A 142 -4.82 1.94 3.32
CA ILE A 142 -5.21 0.56 3.04
C ILE A 142 -6.01 0.52 1.74
N ASP A 143 -5.42 -0.05 0.70
CA ASP A 143 -6.03 -0.25 -0.60
C ASP A 143 -6.54 -1.68 -0.75
N ILE A 144 -7.83 -1.83 -0.99
CA ILE A 144 -8.48 -3.10 -1.26
C ILE A 144 -8.83 -3.11 -2.75
N ASP A 145 -8.11 -3.91 -3.54
CA ASP A 145 -8.20 -3.87 -4.99
C ASP A 145 -8.56 -5.24 -5.56
N SER A 146 -9.71 -5.33 -6.23
CA SER A 146 -10.21 -6.56 -6.85
C SER A 146 -10.16 -7.78 -5.92
N SER A 147 -10.55 -7.57 -4.67
CA SER A 147 -10.45 -8.54 -3.57
C SER A 147 -11.80 -8.76 -2.90
N THR A 148 -12.01 -9.92 -2.28
CA THR A 148 -13.29 -10.31 -1.71
C THR A 148 -13.17 -10.75 -0.25
N ASN A 149 -14.26 -10.58 0.54
CA ASN A 149 -14.33 -10.99 1.93
C ASN A 149 -13.22 -10.37 2.80
N ILE A 150 -13.13 -9.04 2.79
CA ILE A 150 -12.08 -8.29 3.47
C ILE A 150 -12.63 -7.61 4.73
N LEU A 151 -11.96 -7.82 5.85
CA LEU A 151 -12.22 -7.12 7.11
C LEU A 151 -11.10 -6.13 7.41
N VAL A 152 -11.44 -4.86 7.62
CA VAL A 152 -10.52 -3.83 8.15
C VAL A 152 -11.11 -3.30 9.44
N GLU A 153 -10.39 -3.44 10.55
CA GLU A 153 -10.91 -3.00 11.84
C GLU A 153 -9.84 -2.48 12.79
N ASN A 154 -10.26 -1.57 13.68
CA ASN A 154 -9.43 -1.03 14.75
C ASN A 154 -8.11 -0.40 14.27
N CYS A 155 -8.06 0.09 13.04
CA CYS A 155 -6.87 0.73 12.47
C CYS A 155 -6.89 2.24 12.70
N ASP A 156 -5.70 2.82 12.87
CA ASP A 156 -5.49 4.25 12.99
C ASP A 156 -4.60 4.73 11.83
N VAL A 157 -5.16 5.52 10.91
CA VAL A 157 -4.54 5.85 9.63
C VAL A 157 -4.36 7.36 9.48
N ASP A 158 -3.11 7.79 9.35
CA ASP A 158 -2.68 9.14 9.02
C ASP A 158 -1.78 9.08 7.77
N CYS A 159 -2.30 9.51 6.64
CA CYS A 159 -1.61 9.42 5.35
C CYS A 159 -1.80 10.71 4.53
N ASN A 160 -1.37 10.71 3.29
CA ASN A 160 -1.46 11.88 2.41
C ASN A 160 -2.18 11.57 1.09
N ASP A 161 -3.11 10.67 1.15
CA ASP A 161 -4.08 10.32 0.12
C ASP A 161 -5.20 9.53 0.82
N ASP A 162 -5.93 8.65 0.15
CA ASP A 162 -7.05 7.92 0.73
C ASP A 162 -6.65 7.10 1.97
N ASN A 163 -7.35 7.27 3.09
CA ASN A 163 -7.08 6.47 4.30
C ASN A 163 -7.42 4.99 4.08
N ILE A 164 -8.59 4.70 3.51
CA ILE A 164 -9.03 3.36 3.11
C ILE A 164 -9.70 3.50 1.75
N CYS A 165 -9.20 2.79 0.76
CA CYS A 165 -9.66 2.87 -0.60
C CYS A 165 -10.12 1.52 -1.15
N ILE A 166 -11.26 1.50 -1.83
CA ILE A 166 -11.81 0.32 -2.49
C ILE A 166 -11.66 0.51 -3.99
N LYS A 167 -10.86 -0.33 -4.63
CA LYS A 167 -10.49 -0.27 -6.04
C LYS A 167 -10.92 -1.55 -6.77
N ALA A 168 -11.24 -1.46 -8.06
CA ALA A 168 -11.58 -2.63 -8.89
C ALA A 168 -11.10 -2.47 -10.34
N GLY A 169 -10.04 -1.73 -10.54
CA GLY A 169 -9.48 -1.43 -11.85
C GLY A 169 -9.89 -0.08 -12.40
N ARG A 170 -9.28 0.27 -13.52
CA ARG A 170 -9.49 1.55 -14.19
C ARG A 170 -9.61 1.36 -15.70
N ASP A 171 -10.53 2.09 -16.31
CA ASP A 171 -10.72 2.20 -17.74
C ASP A 171 -10.79 0.82 -18.45
N ALA A 172 -10.19 0.70 -19.61
CA ALA A 172 -10.17 -0.54 -20.41
C ALA A 172 -9.45 -1.70 -19.70
N ASP A 173 -8.44 -1.41 -18.86
CA ASP A 173 -7.74 -2.43 -18.09
C ASP A 173 -8.63 -3.04 -17.00
N GLY A 174 -9.40 -2.20 -16.32
CA GLY A 174 -10.39 -2.68 -15.35
C GLY A 174 -11.45 -3.57 -15.99
N LEU A 175 -11.94 -3.20 -17.15
CA LEU A 175 -12.91 -4.01 -17.92
C LEU A 175 -12.28 -5.32 -18.40
N ARG A 176 -11.04 -5.31 -18.83
CA ARG A 176 -10.29 -6.49 -19.27
C ARG A 176 -10.11 -7.51 -18.14
N VAL A 177 -9.70 -7.05 -16.97
CA VAL A 177 -9.51 -7.91 -15.78
C VAL A 177 -10.85 -8.37 -15.22
N ASN A 178 -11.86 -7.50 -15.23
CA ASN A 178 -13.24 -7.78 -14.83
C ASN A 178 -13.35 -8.50 -13.48
N ARG A 179 -12.63 -8.01 -12.47
CA ARG A 179 -12.66 -8.56 -11.11
C ARG A 179 -13.07 -7.48 -10.12
N PRO A 180 -14.30 -7.54 -9.60
CA PRO A 180 -14.80 -6.55 -8.63
C PRO A 180 -14.15 -6.72 -7.25
N THR A 181 -14.33 -5.71 -6.40
CA THR A 181 -14.10 -5.81 -4.96
C THR A 181 -15.44 -5.97 -4.28
N GLU A 182 -15.60 -7.00 -3.44
CA GLU A 182 -16.88 -7.37 -2.85
C GLU A 182 -16.74 -7.78 -1.37
N ASN A 183 -17.82 -7.66 -0.61
CA ASN A 183 -17.90 -8.10 0.79
C ASN A 183 -16.80 -7.48 1.66
N VAL A 184 -16.67 -6.16 1.63
CA VAL A 184 -15.71 -5.41 2.45
C VAL A 184 -16.42 -4.87 3.68
N VAL A 185 -15.86 -5.11 4.86
CA VAL A 185 -16.29 -4.53 6.13
C VAL A 185 -15.18 -3.66 6.69
N VAL A 186 -15.47 -2.39 6.91
CA VAL A 186 -14.58 -1.45 7.60
C VAL A 186 -15.28 -0.99 8.88
N ARG A 187 -14.64 -1.17 10.04
CA ARG A 187 -15.24 -0.77 11.32
C ARG A 187 -14.21 -0.32 12.35
N ASN A 188 -14.63 0.56 13.26
CA ASN A 188 -13.84 1.02 14.39
C ASN A 188 -12.46 1.58 13.99
N CYS A 189 -12.33 2.16 12.81
CA CYS A 189 -11.11 2.77 12.33
C CYS A 189 -11.10 4.27 12.57
N ILE A 190 -9.93 4.84 12.74
CA ILE A 190 -9.70 6.28 12.83
C ILE A 190 -9.04 6.72 11.53
N ALA A 191 -9.76 7.50 10.73
CA ALA A 191 -9.21 8.20 9.58
C ALA A 191 -8.77 9.60 10.03
N ARG A 192 -7.47 9.87 9.92
CA ARG A 192 -6.91 11.16 10.33
C ARG A 192 -6.77 12.07 9.12
N LYS A 193 -5.57 12.41 8.76
CA LYS A 193 -5.27 13.17 7.56
C LYS A 193 -5.21 12.23 6.36
N GLY A 194 -5.77 12.66 5.24
CA GLY A 194 -5.79 11.96 3.97
C GLY A 194 -6.07 12.92 2.82
#